data_dcf549ea58fa8303dd496bc4b1646578
#
_entry.id   dcf549ea58fa8303dd496bc4b1646578
#
_cell.length_a   1.000
_cell.length_b   1.000
_cell.length_c   1.000
_cell.angle_alpha   90.00
_cell.angle_beta   90.00
_cell.angle_gamma   90.00
#
_symmetry.space_group_name_H-M   'P 1'
#
loop_
_entity.id
_entity.type
_entity.pdbx_description
1 polymer ?
#
loop_
_entity_poly.entity_id
_entity_poly.type
_entity_poly.pdbx_seq_one_letter_code
_entity_poly.pdbx_strand_id
1 'polypeptide(L)'
;MSDSPAEVVDSIKDPRVAQLRVLSSAAARRAAGLCVLEGRSLVGQALNAGAPIRVALRADSAGAPQDEELTNELGGSGVPVVRVGAGVLRQLSGGSRPVSWLAMAALPDEPGPEQAWGDFAVVCENIEDPGNLGTILRSARALGATDVVLTDVVTDVSSRRVLDASRGAVLATRVRRFSSPCAALRALHDAGFQVVVTSPRGRGIQALASVQGRRVALVVGNETDGVSADTEAAADLAVRIPMAGSVESLNVGVATGISLYELRTRMVLAMLTDRIRGTLGREISLTGRFVRELLDEAMRDAEGLSSAQVIALMVVAAERCTPLAELHGDLGVGPAELEELLAPLRDRGWLIVADEGRASAVTLKGEQALAALWPIQEQVEEEVCADLSPEERSTLTALLRRVQNNARQALDRRQGER
;
A
#
# COMPACT_ATOMS: atom_id res chain seq x y z
N MET A 1 -48.05 12.05 13.78
CA MET A 1 -48.02 10.64 14.16
C MET A 1 -47.56 10.59 15.60
N SER A 2 -48.43 10.07 16.47
CA SER A 2 -48.24 10.05 17.94
C SER A 2 -47.01 9.22 18.30
N ASP A 3 -46.03 9.89 18.89
CA ASP A 3 -44.85 9.27 19.47
C ASP A 3 -45.28 8.58 20.78
N SER A 4 -45.71 7.32 20.68
CA SER A 4 -45.94 6.50 21.87
C SER A 4 -44.56 6.31 22.54
N PRO A 5 -44.41 6.61 23.85
CA PRO A 5 -43.14 6.43 24.53
C PRO A 5 -42.68 4.99 24.32
N ALA A 6 -41.50 4.80 23.68
CA ALA A 6 -40.97 3.48 23.42
C ALA A 6 -40.93 2.69 24.74
N GLU A 7 -41.63 1.56 24.78
CA GLU A 7 -41.75 0.71 25.94
C GLU A 7 -40.40 0.27 26.50
N VAL A 8 -40.14 0.58 27.76
CA VAL A 8 -38.89 0.19 28.44
C VAL A 8 -38.97 -1.28 28.83
N VAL A 9 -37.96 -2.06 28.45
CA VAL A 9 -37.89 -3.47 28.82
C VAL A 9 -37.21 -3.64 30.17
N ASP A 10 -37.96 -4.15 31.13
CA ASP A 10 -37.52 -4.36 32.52
C ASP A 10 -37.26 -5.83 32.88
N SER A 11 -37.36 -6.74 31.92
CA SER A 11 -37.15 -8.18 32.16
C SER A 11 -36.13 -8.78 31.19
N ILE A 12 -35.17 -9.54 31.69
CA ILE A 12 -34.23 -10.34 30.89
C ILE A 12 -34.89 -11.50 30.14
N LYS A 13 -36.17 -11.79 30.46
CA LYS A 13 -36.95 -12.83 29.77
C LYS A 13 -37.68 -12.28 28.54
N ASP A 14 -37.65 -10.98 28.33
CA ASP A 14 -38.20 -10.37 27.12
C ASP A 14 -37.49 -10.94 25.88
N PRO A 15 -38.22 -11.36 24.85
CA PRO A 15 -37.65 -11.95 23.65
C PRO A 15 -36.62 -11.03 22.98
N ARG A 16 -36.76 -9.71 23.05
CA ARG A 16 -35.86 -8.72 22.46
C ARG A 16 -34.45 -8.73 23.08
N VAL A 17 -34.31 -9.19 24.31
CA VAL A 17 -33.05 -9.22 25.07
C VAL A 17 -32.57 -10.64 25.41
N ALA A 18 -33.45 -11.63 25.29
CA ALA A 18 -33.18 -13.00 25.68
C ALA A 18 -31.99 -13.62 24.97
N GLN A 19 -31.75 -13.28 23.70
CA GLN A 19 -30.62 -13.77 22.92
C GLN A 19 -29.27 -13.34 23.49
N LEU A 20 -29.15 -12.10 24.01
CA LEU A 20 -27.89 -11.65 24.60
C LEU A 20 -27.50 -12.46 25.83
N ARG A 21 -28.48 -12.95 26.58
CA ARG A 21 -28.22 -13.78 27.75
C ARG A 21 -27.55 -15.09 27.41
N VAL A 22 -27.92 -15.72 26.28
CA VAL A 22 -27.33 -16.97 25.82
C VAL A 22 -25.85 -16.77 25.42
N LEU A 23 -25.48 -15.61 24.91
CA LEU A 23 -24.14 -15.27 24.48
C LEU A 23 -23.14 -15.04 25.64
N SER A 24 -23.53 -15.26 26.88
CA SER A 24 -22.62 -15.20 28.03
C SER A 24 -21.52 -16.28 27.97
N SER A 25 -21.79 -17.43 27.33
CA SER A 25 -20.80 -18.49 27.18
C SER A 25 -20.03 -18.40 25.86
N ALA A 26 -18.73 -18.74 25.90
CA ALA A 26 -17.87 -18.80 24.70
C ALA A 26 -18.41 -19.79 23.65
N ALA A 27 -18.90 -20.94 24.10
CA ALA A 27 -19.47 -21.95 23.22
C ALA A 27 -20.69 -21.42 22.44
N ALA A 28 -21.60 -20.70 23.12
CA ALA A 28 -22.77 -20.13 22.48
C ALA A 28 -22.39 -19.00 21.49
N ARG A 29 -21.44 -18.14 21.82
CA ARG A 29 -20.94 -17.11 20.91
C ARG A 29 -20.33 -17.71 19.65
N ARG A 30 -19.49 -18.73 19.83
CA ARG A 30 -18.86 -19.43 18.70
C ARG A 30 -19.91 -20.14 17.82
N ALA A 31 -20.83 -20.85 18.42
CA ALA A 31 -21.89 -21.56 17.68
C ALA A 31 -22.80 -20.61 16.89
N ALA A 32 -23.07 -19.43 17.44
CA ALA A 32 -23.92 -18.42 16.81
C ALA A 32 -23.17 -17.49 15.83
N GLY A 33 -21.84 -17.45 15.85
CA GLY A 33 -21.05 -16.46 15.11
C GLY A 33 -21.31 -15.02 15.60
N LEU A 34 -21.66 -14.86 16.88
CA LEU A 34 -22.08 -13.59 17.47
C LEU A 34 -21.20 -13.18 18.65
N CYS A 35 -21.14 -11.90 18.91
CA CYS A 35 -20.48 -11.34 20.08
C CYS A 35 -21.36 -10.27 20.77
N VAL A 36 -21.00 -9.94 21.99
CA VAL A 36 -21.64 -8.87 22.76
C VAL A 36 -20.68 -7.72 22.93
N LEU A 37 -21.06 -6.56 22.43
CA LEU A 37 -20.34 -5.30 22.54
C LEU A 37 -20.83 -4.55 23.79
N GLU A 38 -19.90 -4.08 24.62
CA GLU A 38 -20.26 -3.38 25.84
C GLU A 38 -19.73 -1.94 25.84
N GLY A 39 -20.64 -1.03 26.08
CA GLY A 39 -20.35 0.40 26.17
C GLY A 39 -20.50 1.14 24.84
N ARG A 40 -20.92 2.40 24.96
CA ARG A 40 -21.21 3.29 23.82
C ARG A 40 -20.08 3.36 22.81
N SER A 41 -18.84 3.54 23.27
CA SER A 41 -17.67 3.69 22.40
C SER A 41 -17.45 2.46 21.51
N LEU A 42 -17.59 1.25 22.07
CA LEU A 42 -17.38 0.02 21.31
C LEU A 42 -18.52 -0.22 20.31
N VAL A 43 -19.76 0.09 20.68
CA VAL A 43 -20.92 0.01 19.78
C VAL A 43 -20.76 0.98 18.61
N GLY A 44 -20.37 2.24 18.87
CA GLY A 44 -20.12 3.23 17.83
C GLY A 44 -18.95 2.83 16.92
N GLN A 45 -17.86 2.29 17.48
CA GLN A 45 -16.73 1.78 16.69
C GLN A 45 -17.14 0.60 15.79
N ALA A 46 -17.96 -0.30 16.28
CA ALA A 46 -18.49 -1.41 15.49
C ALA A 46 -19.38 -0.92 14.35
N LEU A 47 -20.25 0.04 14.61
CA LEU A 47 -21.08 0.67 13.59
C LEU A 47 -20.23 1.32 12.50
N ASN A 48 -19.24 2.13 12.88
CA ASN A 48 -18.32 2.79 11.94
C ASN A 48 -17.45 1.80 11.15
N ALA A 49 -17.17 0.62 11.71
CA ALA A 49 -16.47 -0.46 11.03
C ALA A 49 -17.36 -1.26 10.06
N GLY A 50 -18.66 -0.93 9.97
CA GLY A 50 -19.63 -1.66 9.16
C GLY A 50 -19.96 -3.05 9.70
N ALA A 51 -19.73 -3.31 11.01
CA ALA A 51 -20.05 -4.59 11.62
C ALA A 51 -21.57 -4.83 11.61
N PRO A 52 -22.05 -6.06 11.31
CA PRO A 52 -23.46 -6.36 11.28
C PRO A 52 -24.06 -6.40 12.69
N ILE A 53 -24.46 -5.25 13.21
CA ILE A 53 -25.13 -5.13 14.51
C ILE A 53 -26.58 -5.61 14.35
N ARG A 54 -26.99 -6.59 15.15
CA ARG A 54 -28.33 -7.19 15.09
C ARG A 54 -29.35 -6.42 15.92
N VAL A 55 -28.93 -5.96 17.10
CA VAL A 55 -29.75 -5.19 18.06
C VAL A 55 -28.82 -4.44 19.01
N ALA A 56 -29.23 -3.25 19.42
CA ALA A 56 -28.56 -2.49 20.45
C ALA A 56 -29.52 -2.26 21.61
N LEU A 57 -29.03 -2.38 22.84
CA LEU A 57 -29.74 -2.09 24.07
C LEU A 57 -29.16 -0.81 24.68
N ARG A 58 -30.02 0.14 24.98
CA ARG A 58 -29.67 1.40 25.63
C ARG A 58 -30.33 1.49 26.99
N ALA A 59 -29.60 1.88 28.03
CA ALA A 59 -30.17 2.17 29.33
C ALA A 59 -31.21 3.29 29.21
N ASP A 60 -32.36 3.14 29.84
CA ASP A 60 -33.38 4.18 29.87
C ASP A 60 -32.87 5.49 30.48
N SER A 61 -31.96 5.39 31.45
CA SER A 61 -31.28 6.53 32.07
C SER A 61 -30.18 7.19 31.23
N ALA A 62 -29.80 6.59 30.08
CA ALA A 62 -28.80 7.16 29.19
C ALA A 62 -29.41 8.24 28.31
N GLY A 63 -29.20 9.49 28.68
CA GLY A 63 -29.80 10.67 28.02
C GLY A 63 -28.78 11.72 27.64
N ALA A 64 -27.50 11.37 27.60
CA ALA A 64 -26.45 12.29 27.09
C ALA A 64 -26.63 12.57 25.59
N PRO A 65 -26.27 13.76 25.08
CA PRO A 65 -26.38 14.07 23.66
C PRO A 65 -25.76 13.01 22.76
N GLN A 66 -24.59 12.44 23.16
CA GLN A 66 -23.92 11.39 22.41
C GLN A 66 -24.66 10.03 22.43
N ASP A 67 -25.57 9.78 23.37
CA ASP A 67 -26.41 8.58 23.38
C ASP A 67 -27.55 8.72 22.38
N GLU A 68 -28.08 9.94 22.22
CA GLU A 68 -29.11 10.24 21.20
C GLU A 68 -28.48 10.19 19.78
N GLU A 69 -27.30 10.74 19.62
CA GLU A 69 -26.53 10.67 18.36
C GLU A 69 -26.35 9.22 17.91
N LEU A 70 -25.79 8.36 18.78
CA LEU A 70 -25.61 6.94 18.48
C LEU A 70 -26.94 6.22 18.22
N THR A 71 -28.01 6.59 18.93
CA THR A 71 -29.35 6.04 18.69
C THR A 71 -29.83 6.35 17.28
N ASN A 72 -29.65 7.59 16.83
CA ASN A 72 -30.02 8.04 15.49
C ASN A 72 -29.16 7.38 14.40
N GLU A 73 -27.86 7.26 14.61
CA GLU A 73 -26.92 6.58 13.67
C GLU A 73 -27.29 5.09 13.51
N LEU A 74 -27.54 4.38 14.60
CA LEU A 74 -27.99 2.99 14.59
C LEU A 74 -29.34 2.85 13.88
N GLY A 75 -30.29 3.72 14.19
CA GLY A 75 -31.59 3.74 13.52
C GLY A 75 -31.51 4.03 12.04
N GLY A 76 -30.67 4.99 11.63
CA GLY A 76 -30.38 5.29 10.24
C GLY A 76 -29.73 4.13 9.48
N SER A 77 -29.03 3.24 10.19
CA SER A 77 -28.45 1.99 9.66
C SER A 77 -29.39 0.78 9.75
N GLY A 78 -30.66 0.99 10.16
CA GLY A 78 -31.65 -0.08 10.27
C GLY A 78 -31.46 -0.99 11.50
N VAL A 79 -30.62 -0.60 12.47
CA VAL A 79 -30.40 -1.39 13.69
C VAL A 79 -31.45 -1.03 14.75
N PRO A 80 -32.24 -2.01 15.24
CA PRO A 80 -33.19 -1.76 16.29
C PRO A 80 -32.50 -1.40 17.60
N VAL A 81 -32.92 -0.28 18.22
CA VAL A 81 -32.45 0.17 19.52
C VAL A 81 -33.57 -0.02 20.54
N VAL A 82 -33.33 -0.85 21.54
CA VAL A 82 -34.28 -1.18 22.60
C VAL A 82 -33.90 -0.45 23.90
N ARG A 83 -34.84 0.32 24.47
CA ARG A 83 -34.64 0.95 25.78
C ARG A 83 -34.85 -0.10 26.86
N VAL A 84 -33.93 -0.19 27.80
CA VAL A 84 -33.95 -1.21 28.86
C VAL A 84 -33.64 -0.60 30.22
N GLY A 85 -34.22 -1.17 31.26
CA GLY A 85 -33.91 -0.79 32.64
C GLY A 85 -32.45 -1.12 33.00
N ALA A 86 -31.81 -0.31 33.84
CA ALA A 86 -30.41 -0.49 34.25
C ALA A 86 -30.14 -1.84 34.93
N GLY A 87 -31.16 -2.45 35.55
CA GLY A 87 -31.10 -3.79 36.13
C GLY A 87 -30.88 -4.89 35.07
N VAL A 88 -31.53 -4.75 33.91
CA VAL A 88 -31.40 -5.67 32.78
C VAL A 88 -30.02 -5.64 32.23
N LEU A 89 -29.46 -4.45 31.94
CA LEU A 89 -28.09 -4.32 31.44
C LEU A 89 -27.05 -4.90 32.39
N ARG A 90 -27.20 -4.65 33.70
CA ARG A 90 -26.30 -5.21 34.72
C ARG A 90 -26.30 -6.74 34.72
N GLN A 91 -27.46 -7.37 34.56
CA GLN A 91 -27.57 -8.81 34.50
C GLN A 91 -27.00 -9.41 33.21
N LEU A 92 -27.10 -8.69 32.10
CA LEU A 92 -26.61 -9.14 30.80
C LEU A 92 -25.08 -8.94 30.65
N SER A 93 -24.52 -7.86 31.22
CA SER A 93 -23.09 -7.55 31.13
C SER A 93 -22.21 -8.45 32.01
N GLY A 94 -22.80 -9.05 33.06
CA GLY A 94 -22.02 -9.88 34.02
C GLY A 94 -20.90 -9.12 34.75
N GLY A 95 -20.86 -7.79 34.60
CA GLY A 95 -19.73 -6.97 35.01
C GLY A 95 -20.00 -6.19 36.33
N SER A 96 -18.91 -5.81 36.98
CA SER A 96 -18.90 -4.98 38.17
C SER A 96 -19.13 -3.49 37.84
N ARG A 97 -19.01 -3.07 36.60
CA ARG A 97 -19.20 -1.68 36.17
C ARG A 97 -20.56 -1.50 35.48
N PRO A 98 -21.29 -0.43 35.79
CA PRO A 98 -22.51 -0.12 35.08
C PRO A 98 -22.19 0.21 33.62
N VAL A 99 -22.91 -0.40 32.71
CA VAL A 99 -22.87 -0.10 31.28
C VAL A 99 -24.18 0.54 30.84
N SER A 100 -24.12 1.54 30.00
CA SER A 100 -25.27 2.21 29.43
C SER A 100 -25.70 1.66 28.07
N TRP A 101 -24.84 0.87 27.43
CA TRP A 101 -25.08 0.28 26.14
C TRP A 101 -24.58 -1.16 26.08
N LEU A 102 -25.36 -2.02 25.44
CA LEU A 102 -24.95 -3.34 24.97
C LEU A 102 -25.42 -3.49 23.52
N ALA A 103 -24.68 -4.21 22.71
CA ALA A 103 -25.15 -4.59 21.39
C ALA A 103 -24.72 -6.02 21.03
N MET A 104 -25.52 -6.67 20.20
CA MET A 104 -25.21 -7.96 19.61
C MET A 104 -24.77 -7.73 18.17
N ALA A 105 -23.57 -8.17 17.84
CA ALA A 105 -23.02 -8.07 16.49
C ALA A 105 -22.57 -9.43 15.97
N ALA A 106 -22.63 -9.63 14.65
CA ALA A 106 -22.02 -10.79 14.03
C ALA A 106 -20.50 -10.60 13.96
N LEU A 107 -19.77 -11.69 14.19
CA LEU A 107 -18.34 -11.77 13.85
C LEU A 107 -18.21 -11.95 12.34
N PRO A 108 -17.12 -11.48 11.74
CA PRO A 108 -16.79 -11.87 10.37
C PRO A 108 -16.71 -13.40 10.26
N ASP A 109 -17.17 -13.94 9.15
CA ASP A 109 -17.00 -15.36 8.86
C ASP A 109 -15.51 -15.70 8.81
N GLU A 110 -15.14 -16.85 9.34
CA GLU A 110 -13.78 -17.36 9.21
C GLU A 110 -13.51 -17.68 7.73
N PRO A 111 -12.46 -17.10 7.12
CA PRO A 111 -12.15 -17.38 5.72
C PRO A 111 -11.88 -18.86 5.51
N GLY A 112 -12.57 -19.48 4.55
CA GLY A 112 -12.28 -20.85 4.12
C GLY A 112 -10.87 -20.99 3.51
N PRO A 113 -10.37 -22.23 3.36
CA PRO A 113 -9.04 -22.50 2.80
C PRO A 113 -8.84 -21.90 1.41
N GLU A 114 -9.90 -21.90 0.60
CA GLU A 114 -9.92 -21.40 -0.78
C GLU A 114 -10.04 -19.88 -0.90
N GLN A 115 -10.36 -19.19 0.20
CA GLN A 115 -10.52 -17.75 0.15
C GLN A 115 -9.17 -17.06 0.04
N ALA A 116 -9.04 -16.21 -0.98
CA ALA A 116 -7.79 -15.48 -1.27
C ALA A 116 -7.25 -14.73 -0.05
N TRP A 117 -5.95 -14.83 0.15
CA TRP A 117 -5.21 -14.04 1.12
C TRP A 117 -5.09 -12.58 0.67
N GLY A 118 -4.95 -11.68 1.63
CA GLY A 118 -4.42 -10.35 1.35
C GLY A 118 -2.90 -10.36 1.17
N ASP A 119 -2.29 -9.18 1.22
CA ASP A 119 -0.84 -9.07 1.00
C ASP A 119 -0.04 -8.95 2.31
N PHE A 120 -0.71 -8.73 3.43
CA PHE A 120 -0.08 -8.57 4.74
C PHE A 120 -0.83 -9.35 5.82
N ALA A 121 -0.15 -10.28 6.47
CA ALA A 121 -0.73 -11.15 7.49
C ALA A 121 0.05 -11.09 8.81
N VAL A 122 -0.63 -11.41 9.92
CA VAL A 122 -0.03 -11.62 11.25
C VAL A 122 -0.37 -13.00 11.74
N VAL A 123 0.61 -13.78 12.14
CA VAL A 123 0.42 -15.10 12.75
C VAL A 123 0.67 -14.98 14.26
N CYS A 124 -0.31 -15.37 15.03
CA CYS A 124 -0.28 -15.42 16.49
C CYS A 124 -0.06 -16.88 16.91
N GLU A 125 1.15 -17.21 17.30
CA GLU A 125 1.49 -18.55 17.81
C GLU A 125 1.24 -18.60 19.31
N ASN A 126 0.18 -19.30 19.71
CA ASN A 126 -0.19 -19.56 21.10
C ASN A 126 -0.29 -18.30 21.99
N ILE A 127 -0.92 -17.24 21.49
CA ILE A 127 -1.16 -16.04 22.28
C ILE A 127 -2.32 -16.30 23.24
N GLU A 128 -2.02 -16.42 24.52
CA GLU A 128 -2.99 -16.82 25.56
C GLU A 128 -3.73 -15.64 26.17
N ASP A 129 -3.07 -14.48 26.36
CA ASP A 129 -3.72 -13.32 26.96
C ASP A 129 -4.65 -12.60 25.97
N PRO A 130 -5.98 -12.52 26.29
CA PRO A 130 -6.93 -11.86 25.40
C PRO A 130 -6.66 -10.35 25.19
N GLY A 131 -5.99 -9.71 26.15
CA GLY A 131 -5.60 -8.30 26.04
C GLY A 131 -4.49 -8.12 25.01
N ASN A 132 -3.49 -9.03 25.00
CA ASN A 132 -2.43 -9.05 24.01
C ASN A 132 -2.99 -9.35 22.61
N LEU A 133 -3.83 -10.37 22.49
CA LEU A 133 -4.48 -10.67 21.20
C LEU A 133 -5.29 -9.47 20.69
N GLY A 134 -6.07 -8.83 21.55
CA GLY A 134 -6.83 -7.62 21.17
C GLY A 134 -5.92 -6.49 20.70
N THR A 135 -4.78 -6.28 21.37
CA THR A 135 -3.76 -5.28 21.00
C THR A 135 -3.14 -5.61 19.65
N ILE A 136 -2.82 -6.89 19.41
CA ILE A 136 -2.28 -7.37 18.12
C ILE A 136 -3.29 -7.12 17.00
N LEU A 137 -4.55 -7.52 17.18
CA LEU A 137 -5.64 -7.30 16.21
C LEU A 137 -5.80 -5.81 15.85
N ARG A 138 -5.76 -4.94 16.88
CA ARG A 138 -5.84 -3.50 16.68
C ARG A 138 -4.66 -2.96 15.89
N SER A 139 -3.45 -3.35 16.25
CA SER A 139 -2.21 -2.92 15.58
C SER A 139 -2.15 -3.45 14.14
N ALA A 140 -2.50 -4.71 13.94
CA ALA A 140 -2.57 -5.35 12.64
C ALA A 140 -3.49 -4.56 11.70
N ARG A 141 -4.71 -4.29 12.13
CA ARG A 141 -5.67 -3.52 11.34
C ARG A 141 -5.18 -2.10 11.06
N ALA A 142 -4.69 -1.39 12.08
CA ALA A 142 -4.21 -0.02 11.94
C ALA A 142 -3.03 0.11 10.96
N LEU A 143 -2.19 -0.92 10.89
CA LEU A 143 -1.01 -0.97 10.02
C LEU A 143 -1.25 -1.70 8.70
N GLY A 144 -2.52 -2.06 8.41
CA GLY A 144 -2.94 -2.56 7.11
C GLY A 144 -2.76 -4.06 6.90
N ALA A 145 -2.54 -4.84 7.97
CA ALA A 145 -2.65 -6.29 7.88
C ALA A 145 -4.11 -6.68 7.66
N THR A 146 -4.34 -7.53 6.68
CA THR A 146 -5.68 -7.94 6.25
C THR A 146 -6.11 -9.25 6.88
N ASP A 147 -5.17 -10.12 7.20
CA ASP A 147 -5.39 -11.43 7.78
C ASP A 147 -4.67 -11.57 9.12
N VAL A 148 -5.35 -12.09 10.12
CA VAL A 148 -4.74 -12.52 11.37
C VAL A 148 -4.97 -14.02 11.53
N VAL A 149 -3.88 -14.74 11.70
CA VAL A 149 -3.87 -16.21 11.81
C VAL A 149 -3.69 -16.59 13.28
N LEU A 150 -4.55 -17.44 13.78
CA LEU A 150 -4.43 -18.06 15.10
C LEU A 150 -4.06 -19.53 14.91
N THR A 151 -3.05 -19.99 15.62
CA THR A 151 -2.56 -21.37 15.55
C THR A 151 -3.02 -22.22 16.75
N ASP A 152 -3.86 -21.64 17.57
CA ASP A 152 -4.54 -22.32 18.66
C ASP A 152 -6.05 -22.38 18.43
N VAL A 153 -6.70 -23.39 19.03
CA VAL A 153 -8.13 -23.57 18.99
C VAL A 153 -8.85 -22.92 20.17
N VAL A 154 -8.11 -22.38 21.14
CA VAL A 154 -8.63 -22.04 22.46
C VAL A 154 -9.02 -20.57 22.58
N THR A 155 -8.29 -19.67 21.93
CA THR A 155 -8.52 -18.24 22.11
C THR A 155 -9.83 -17.78 21.50
N ASP A 156 -10.71 -17.27 22.35
CA ASP A 156 -12.02 -16.75 21.98
C ASP A 156 -11.95 -15.28 21.55
N VAL A 157 -11.89 -15.04 20.26
CA VAL A 157 -11.88 -13.68 19.66
C VAL A 157 -13.17 -12.89 19.95
N SER A 158 -14.26 -13.60 20.31
CA SER A 158 -15.52 -12.98 20.68
C SER A 158 -15.59 -12.60 22.16
N SER A 159 -14.54 -12.89 22.93
CA SER A 159 -14.52 -12.56 24.36
C SER A 159 -14.53 -11.04 24.56
N ARG A 160 -15.18 -10.60 25.63
CA ARG A 160 -15.23 -9.18 26.01
C ARG A 160 -13.84 -8.55 26.04
N ARG A 161 -12.86 -9.25 26.64
CA ARG A 161 -11.48 -8.72 26.79
C ARG A 161 -10.81 -8.49 25.42
N VAL A 162 -11.00 -9.37 24.44
CA VAL A 162 -10.49 -9.18 23.08
C VAL A 162 -11.20 -8.02 22.39
N LEU A 163 -12.54 -7.96 22.49
CA LEU A 163 -13.34 -6.89 21.89
C LEU A 163 -12.94 -5.51 22.43
N ASP A 164 -12.80 -5.41 23.76
CA ASP A 164 -12.41 -4.16 24.43
C ASP A 164 -10.97 -3.75 24.06
N ALA A 165 -10.02 -4.68 24.12
CA ALA A 165 -8.61 -4.42 23.82
C ALA A 165 -8.39 -4.11 22.34
N SER A 166 -9.09 -4.80 21.44
CA SER A 166 -9.03 -4.53 20.01
C SER A 166 -9.80 -3.27 19.59
N ARG A 167 -10.58 -2.67 20.49
CA ARG A 167 -11.48 -1.57 20.15
C ARG A 167 -12.37 -1.88 18.95
N GLY A 168 -12.89 -3.11 18.90
CA GLY A 168 -13.74 -3.57 17.80
C GLY A 168 -13.00 -3.91 16.50
N ALA A 169 -11.68 -3.78 16.42
CA ALA A 169 -10.92 -4.10 15.22
C ALA A 169 -11.15 -5.54 14.73
N VAL A 170 -11.39 -6.48 15.64
CA VAL A 170 -11.71 -7.87 15.32
C VAL A 170 -12.94 -8.01 14.41
N LEU A 171 -13.92 -7.10 14.52
CA LEU A 171 -15.16 -7.11 13.72
C LEU A 171 -14.94 -6.78 12.23
N ALA A 172 -13.76 -6.29 11.89
CA ALA A 172 -13.40 -5.94 10.53
C ALA A 172 -12.05 -6.58 10.10
N THR A 173 -11.62 -7.64 10.81
CA THR A 173 -10.39 -8.38 10.54
C THR A 173 -10.73 -9.79 10.10
N ARG A 174 -10.10 -10.29 9.05
CA ARG A 174 -10.21 -11.69 8.66
C ARG A 174 -9.36 -12.54 9.59
N VAL A 175 -10.01 -13.29 10.46
CA VAL A 175 -9.34 -14.20 11.39
C VAL A 175 -9.37 -15.60 10.81
N ARG A 176 -8.19 -16.16 10.54
CA ARG A 176 -8.03 -17.55 10.07
C ARG A 176 -7.53 -18.42 11.20
N ARG A 177 -7.95 -19.69 11.22
CA ARG A 177 -7.50 -20.66 12.21
C ARG A 177 -6.78 -21.82 11.55
N PHE A 178 -5.66 -22.20 12.15
CA PHE A 178 -4.90 -23.38 11.76
C PHE A 178 -4.67 -24.27 12.98
N SER A 179 -4.58 -25.54 12.75
CA SER A 179 -4.37 -26.54 13.82
C SER A 179 -2.94 -26.52 14.39
N SER A 180 -2.00 -25.90 13.69
CA SER A 180 -0.62 -25.76 14.13
C SER A 180 0.09 -24.62 13.40
N PRO A 181 1.17 -24.07 14.01
CA PRO A 181 2.02 -23.09 13.34
C PRO A 181 2.58 -23.59 12.01
N CYS A 182 3.07 -24.82 11.96
CA CYS A 182 3.59 -25.41 10.71
C CYS A 182 2.57 -25.50 9.58
N ALA A 183 1.29 -25.75 9.90
CA ALA A 183 0.23 -25.75 8.91
C ALA A 183 -0.05 -24.33 8.38
N ALA A 184 -0.04 -23.34 9.27
CA ALA A 184 -0.20 -21.94 8.91
C ALA A 184 0.95 -21.45 8.01
N LEU A 185 2.20 -21.74 8.37
CA LEU A 185 3.37 -21.32 7.60
C LEU A 185 3.40 -21.94 6.21
N ARG A 186 3.08 -23.22 6.10
CA ARG A 186 2.94 -23.88 4.78
C ARG A 186 1.92 -23.19 3.90
N ALA A 187 0.73 -22.94 4.43
CA ALA A 187 -0.32 -22.25 3.67
C ALA A 187 0.09 -20.83 3.24
N LEU A 188 0.87 -20.15 4.05
CA LEU A 188 1.42 -18.83 3.71
C LEU A 188 2.49 -18.92 2.62
N HIS A 189 3.43 -19.86 2.71
CA HIS A 189 4.44 -20.09 1.66
C HIS A 189 3.78 -20.49 0.33
N ASP A 190 2.80 -21.39 0.36
CA ASP A 190 2.03 -21.80 -0.83
C ASP A 190 1.28 -20.60 -1.47
N ALA A 191 0.88 -19.62 -0.64
CA ALA A 191 0.27 -18.37 -1.09
C ALA A 191 1.30 -17.29 -1.49
N GLY A 192 2.60 -17.60 -1.48
CA GLY A 192 3.68 -16.70 -1.90
C GLY A 192 4.06 -15.63 -0.88
N PHE A 193 3.81 -15.86 0.41
CA PHE A 193 4.27 -14.96 1.48
C PHE A 193 5.73 -15.21 1.82
N GLN A 194 6.44 -14.12 2.08
CA GLN A 194 7.68 -14.14 2.83
C GLN A 194 7.36 -14.09 4.32
N VAL A 195 7.80 -15.10 5.06
CA VAL A 195 7.49 -15.26 6.48
C VAL A 195 8.60 -14.70 7.34
N VAL A 196 8.27 -13.72 8.16
CA VAL A 196 9.18 -13.07 9.12
C VAL A 196 8.75 -13.43 10.54
N VAL A 197 9.67 -13.89 11.37
CA VAL A 197 9.41 -14.23 12.77
C VAL A 197 10.12 -13.26 13.72
N THR A 198 9.46 -12.89 14.80
CA THR A 198 10.12 -12.17 15.90
C THR A 198 10.75 -13.16 16.86
N SER A 199 12.07 -13.06 17.06
CA SER A 199 12.83 -13.93 17.98
C SER A 199 13.96 -13.16 18.63
N PRO A 200 14.24 -13.37 19.94
CA PRO A 200 15.41 -12.78 20.60
C PRO A 200 16.75 -13.16 19.94
N ARG A 201 16.80 -14.31 19.27
CA ARG A 201 17.96 -14.83 18.56
C ARG A 201 18.07 -14.30 17.12
N GLY A 202 17.05 -13.59 16.64
CA GLY A 202 17.00 -13.07 15.28
C GLY A 202 18.03 -11.98 15.00
N ARG A 203 18.18 -11.64 13.75
CA ARG A 203 18.95 -10.49 13.25
C ARG A 203 18.30 -9.19 13.73
N GLY A 204 19.07 -8.10 13.83
CA GLY A 204 18.48 -6.80 14.16
C GLY A 204 17.33 -6.43 13.21
N ILE A 205 16.33 -5.69 13.69
CA ILE A 205 15.12 -5.33 12.92
C ILE A 205 15.43 -4.65 11.58
N GLN A 206 16.64 -4.06 11.46
CA GLN A 206 17.14 -3.49 10.20
C GLN A 206 17.23 -4.53 9.07
N ALA A 207 17.38 -5.83 9.43
CA ALA A 207 17.39 -6.93 8.46
C ALA A 207 16.08 -7.06 7.67
N LEU A 208 15.00 -6.44 8.13
CA LEU A 208 13.77 -6.29 7.35
C LEU A 208 13.99 -5.58 6.00
N ALA A 209 15.12 -4.89 5.81
CA ALA A 209 15.50 -4.32 4.51
C ALA A 209 15.69 -5.40 3.42
N SER A 210 15.94 -6.65 3.78
CA SER A 210 16.03 -7.76 2.84
C SER A 210 14.67 -8.34 2.43
N VAL A 211 13.58 -7.91 3.07
CA VAL A 211 12.22 -8.35 2.71
C VAL A 211 11.81 -7.66 1.41
N GLN A 212 11.75 -8.44 0.34
CA GLN A 212 11.42 -7.94 -1.00
C GLN A 212 10.06 -8.44 -1.50
N GLY A 213 9.42 -9.33 -0.74
CA GLY A 213 8.13 -9.90 -1.10
C GLY A 213 7.00 -8.86 -1.10
N ARG A 214 6.09 -8.96 -2.07
CA ARG A 214 4.83 -8.18 -2.06
C ARG A 214 3.88 -8.67 -0.98
N ARG A 215 3.99 -9.95 -0.59
CA ARG A 215 3.21 -10.59 0.46
C ARG A 215 4.12 -10.91 1.63
N VAL A 216 3.77 -10.41 2.80
CA VAL A 216 4.56 -10.59 4.02
C VAL A 216 3.67 -11.07 5.15
N ALA A 217 4.15 -12.07 5.89
CA ALA A 217 3.53 -12.52 7.12
C ALA A 217 4.48 -12.31 8.30
N LEU A 218 4.01 -11.65 9.35
CA LEU A 218 4.72 -11.49 10.60
C LEU A 218 4.25 -12.57 11.59
N VAL A 219 5.15 -13.37 12.10
CA VAL A 219 4.87 -14.36 13.16
C VAL A 219 5.33 -13.82 14.50
N VAL A 220 4.43 -13.84 15.46
CA VAL A 220 4.70 -13.47 16.85
C VAL A 220 4.29 -14.62 17.77
N GLY A 221 5.08 -14.88 18.79
CA GLY A 221 4.90 -16.02 19.67
C GLY A 221 4.36 -15.66 21.04
N ASN A 222 4.15 -16.69 21.84
CA ASN A 222 3.73 -16.63 23.23
C ASN A 222 4.64 -15.71 24.06
N GLU A 223 4.08 -15.11 25.10
CA GLU A 223 4.76 -14.12 25.96
C GLU A 223 5.89 -14.73 26.79
N THR A 224 5.82 -16.02 27.06
CA THR A 224 6.78 -16.75 27.90
C THR A 224 7.84 -17.45 27.06
N ASP A 225 7.40 -18.24 26.09
CA ASP A 225 8.27 -19.14 25.33
C ASP A 225 8.69 -18.56 23.96
N GLY A 226 8.03 -17.49 23.52
CA GLY A 226 8.22 -16.91 22.19
C GLY A 226 7.61 -17.79 21.11
N VAL A 227 8.26 -17.84 19.96
CA VAL A 227 7.90 -18.75 18.86
C VAL A 227 8.60 -20.09 19.05
N SER A 228 7.97 -21.17 18.59
CA SER A 228 8.58 -22.50 18.62
C SER A 228 9.82 -22.59 17.72
N ALA A 229 10.73 -23.51 18.06
CA ALA A 229 11.93 -23.76 17.24
C ALA A 229 11.59 -24.17 15.80
N ASP A 230 10.52 -24.94 15.63
CA ASP A 230 10.04 -25.36 14.30
C ASP A 230 9.52 -24.18 13.48
N THR A 231 8.81 -23.24 14.12
CA THR A 231 8.35 -22.00 13.49
C THR A 231 9.52 -21.12 13.09
N GLU A 232 10.51 -20.96 13.99
CA GLU A 232 11.72 -20.16 13.69
C GLU A 232 12.53 -20.77 12.55
N ALA A 233 12.66 -22.10 12.51
CA ALA A 233 13.37 -22.81 11.45
C ALA A 233 12.64 -22.76 10.09
N ALA A 234 11.31 -22.70 10.09
CA ALA A 234 10.49 -22.64 8.88
C ALA A 234 10.31 -21.22 8.33
N ALA A 235 10.70 -20.18 9.06
CA ALA A 235 10.60 -18.79 8.63
C ALA A 235 11.74 -18.39 7.68
N ASP A 236 11.46 -17.48 6.74
CA ASP A 236 12.46 -16.95 5.82
C ASP A 236 13.43 -15.97 6.50
N LEU A 237 12.98 -15.31 7.56
CA LEU A 237 13.77 -14.34 8.31
C LEU A 237 13.35 -14.29 9.78
N ALA A 238 14.32 -14.42 10.69
CA ALA A 238 14.12 -14.13 12.10
C ALA A 238 14.71 -12.76 12.45
N VAL A 239 13.90 -11.91 13.11
CA VAL A 239 14.30 -10.56 13.51
C VAL A 239 14.09 -10.32 14.99
N ARG A 240 14.96 -9.49 15.58
CA ARG A 240 14.83 -9.00 16.96
C ARG A 240 14.72 -7.49 17.01
N ILE A 241 13.93 -6.99 17.94
CA ILE A 241 13.87 -5.56 18.26
C ILE A 241 15.07 -5.29 19.20
N PRO A 242 15.99 -4.37 18.85
CA PRO A 242 17.08 -3.99 19.73
C PRO A 242 16.53 -3.37 21.02
N MET A 243 17.00 -3.84 22.15
CA MET A 243 16.62 -3.31 23.47
C MET A 243 17.84 -2.77 24.19
N ALA A 244 17.64 -1.71 24.98
CA ALA A 244 18.70 -1.13 25.81
C ALA A 244 18.68 -1.74 27.20
N GLY A 245 19.85 -1.98 27.75
CA GLY A 245 20.03 -2.41 29.16
C GLY A 245 19.67 -3.88 29.42
N SER A 246 19.10 -4.14 30.58
CA SER A 246 18.79 -5.48 31.10
C SER A 246 17.35 -5.92 30.84
N VAL A 247 16.64 -5.26 29.95
CA VAL A 247 15.25 -5.65 29.60
C VAL A 247 15.30 -6.87 28.68
N GLU A 248 14.72 -7.98 29.12
CA GLU A 248 14.78 -9.25 28.41
C GLU A 248 13.77 -9.35 27.27
N SER A 249 12.60 -8.75 27.42
CA SER A 249 11.52 -8.80 26.41
C SER A 249 10.61 -7.58 26.44
N LEU A 250 9.89 -7.36 25.36
CA LEU A 250 8.77 -6.44 25.27
C LEU A 250 7.45 -7.22 25.36
N ASN A 251 6.40 -6.54 25.82
CA ASN A 251 5.06 -7.07 25.65
C ASN A 251 4.81 -7.43 24.18
N VAL A 252 4.21 -8.59 23.90
CA VAL A 252 4.05 -9.11 22.53
C VAL A 252 3.21 -8.18 21.64
N GLY A 253 2.19 -7.53 22.18
CA GLY A 253 1.40 -6.54 21.42
C GLY A 253 2.22 -5.32 21.02
N VAL A 254 3.14 -4.85 21.88
CA VAL A 254 4.08 -3.76 21.58
C VAL A 254 5.10 -4.20 20.54
N ALA A 255 5.72 -5.38 20.72
CA ALA A 255 6.68 -5.94 19.78
C ALA A 255 6.05 -6.12 18.38
N THR A 256 4.81 -6.61 18.35
CA THR A 256 4.02 -6.72 17.12
C THR A 256 3.83 -5.35 16.46
N GLY A 257 3.41 -4.34 17.21
CA GLY A 257 3.19 -2.99 16.68
C GLY A 257 4.45 -2.39 16.05
N ILE A 258 5.61 -2.52 16.71
CA ILE A 258 6.91 -2.05 16.19
C ILE A 258 7.27 -2.79 14.89
N SER A 259 7.18 -4.12 14.90
CA SER A 259 7.56 -4.95 13.75
C SER A 259 6.64 -4.72 12.55
N LEU A 260 5.34 -4.57 12.78
CA LEU A 260 4.37 -4.25 11.73
C LEU A 260 4.61 -2.86 11.12
N TYR A 261 4.93 -1.87 11.95
CA TYR A 261 5.24 -0.52 11.47
C TYR A 261 6.46 -0.53 10.54
N GLU A 262 7.54 -1.20 10.95
CA GLU A 262 8.74 -1.35 10.14
C GLU A 262 8.46 -2.09 8.81
N LEU A 263 7.75 -3.20 8.87
CA LEU A 263 7.36 -3.96 7.67
C LEU A 263 6.49 -3.13 6.74
N ARG A 264 5.45 -2.47 7.28
CA ARG A 264 4.54 -1.64 6.47
C ARG A 264 5.27 -0.52 5.76
N THR A 265 6.17 0.18 6.46
CA THR A 265 6.97 1.26 5.88
C THR A 265 7.79 0.76 4.69
N ARG A 266 8.41 -0.42 4.82
CA ARG A 266 9.22 -1.03 3.76
C ARG A 266 8.36 -1.51 2.58
N MET A 267 7.22 -2.13 2.85
CA MET A 267 6.28 -2.53 1.80
C MET A 267 5.82 -1.32 0.97
N VAL A 268 5.49 -0.21 1.61
CA VAL A 268 5.08 1.02 0.91
C VAL A 268 6.23 1.58 0.07
N LEU A 269 7.46 1.60 0.60
CA LEU A 269 8.65 2.04 -0.14
C LEU A 269 8.95 1.12 -1.33
N ALA A 270 8.84 -0.19 -1.16
CA ALA A 270 9.03 -1.16 -2.25
C ALA A 270 7.99 -0.95 -3.36
N MET A 271 6.71 -0.84 -3.00
CA MET A 271 5.64 -0.55 -3.97
C MET A 271 5.86 0.77 -4.71
N LEU A 272 6.32 1.82 -4.00
CA LEU A 272 6.64 3.10 -4.63
C LEU A 272 7.82 2.97 -5.60
N THR A 273 8.87 2.26 -5.19
CA THR A 273 10.04 2.00 -6.03
C THR A 273 9.65 1.24 -7.30
N ASP A 274 8.83 0.19 -7.18
CA ASP A 274 8.32 -0.56 -8.33
C ASP A 274 7.47 0.31 -9.26
N ARG A 275 6.60 1.15 -8.68
CA ARG A 275 5.82 2.12 -9.47
C ARG A 275 6.71 3.10 -10.22
N ILE A 276 7.76 3.62 -9.57
CA ILE A 276 8.72 4.53 -10.21
C ILE A 276 9.46 3.80 -11.32
N ARG A 277 9.95 2.58 -11.06
CA ARG A 277 10.66 1.77 -12.06
C ARG A 277 9.82 1.42 -13.28
N GLY A 278 8.52 1.20 -13.09
CA GLY A 278 7.58 0.87 -14.17
C GLY A 278 7.00 2.09 -14.91
N THR A 279 7.46 3.33 -14.64
CA THR A 279 6.91 4.49 -15.36
C THR A 279 7.51 4.63 -16.74
N LEU A 280 6.65 4.80 -17.75
CA LEU A 280 7.05 5.06 -19.13
C LEU A 280 8.00 6.27 -19.23
N GLY A 281 7.74 7.33 -18.45
CA GLY A 281 8.61 8.52 -18.43
C GLY A 281 10.04 8.21 -17.98
N ARG A 282 10.21 7.34 -16.98
CA ARG A 282 11.54 6.91 -16.55
C ARG A 282 12.24 6.08 -17.63
N GLU A 283 11.55 5.12 -18.24
CA GLU A 283 12.13 4.28 -19.30
C GLU A 283 12.54 5.12 -20.51
N ILE A 284 11.71 6.08 -20.94
CA ILE A 284 12.07 7.01 -22.02
C ILE A 284 13.30 7.86 -21.62
N SER A 285 13.34 8.39 -20.40
CA SER A 285 14.47 9.22 -19.94
C SER A 285 15.77 8.45 -19.86
N LEU A 286 15.75 7.20 -19.35
CA LEU A 286 16.93 6.35 -19.26
C LEU A 286 17.40 5.92 -20.66
N THR A 287 16.50 5.48 -21.51
CA THR A 287 16.82 5.10 -22.89
C THR A 287 17.42 6.28 -23.63
N GLY A 288 16.79 7.45 -23.56
CA GLY A 288 17.31 8.67 -24.21
C GLY A 288 18.69 9.09 -23.68
N ARG A 289 19.01 8.83 -22.41
CA ARG A 289 20.34 9.08 -21.84
C ARG A 289 21.37 8.12 -22.41
N PHE A 290 21.11 6.80 -22.38
CA PHE A 290 22.07 5.80 -22.87
C PHE A 290 22.32 5.92 -24.38
N VAL A 291 21.28 6.13 -25.16
CA VAL A 291 21.42 6.38 -26.62
C VAL A 291 22.27 7.62 -26.88
N ARG A 292 22.08 8.69 -26.10
CA ARG A 292 22.88 9.91 -26.24
C ARG A 292 24.33 9.71 -25.84
N GLU A 293 24.60 9.01 -24.73
CA GLU A 293 25.95 8.67 -24.28
C GLU A 293 26.71 7.87 -25.37
N LEU A 294 26.05 6.88 -25.97
CA LEU A 294 26.62 6.05 -27.05
C LEU A 294 26.91 6.87 -28.32
N LEU A 295 25.98 7.73 -28.72
CA LEU A 295 26.18 8.66 -29.84
C LEU A 295 27.28 9.66 -29.55
N ASP A 296 27.38 10.22 -28.34
CA ASP A 296 28.45 11.14 -27.97
C ASP A 296 29.83 10.49 -28.04
N GLU A 297 29.95 9.22 -27.64
CA GLU A 297 31.20 8.46 -27.74
C GLU A 297 31.56 8.27 -29.21
N ALA A 298 30.65 7.74 -30.02
CA ALA A 298 30.89 7.46 -31.44
C ALA A 298 31.23 8.74 -32.26
N MET A 299 30.50 9.85 -32.00
CA MET A 299 30.70 11.10 -32.73
C MET A 299 31.96 11.85 -32.28
N ARG A 300 32.34 11.75 -31.00
CA ARG A 300 33.57 12.34 -30.47
C ARG A 300 34.82 11.69 -31.07
N ASP A 301 34.79 10.38 -31.20
CA ASP A 301 35.91 9.60 -31.76
C ASP A 301 36.10 9.90 -33.26
N ALA A 302 35.00 10.14 -33.99
CA ALA A 302 35.05 10.40 -35.42
C ALA A 302 35.43 11.85 -35.75
N GLU A 303 34.81 12.85 -35.13
CA GLU A 303 34.95 14.27 -35.55
C GLU A 303 35.09 15.24 -34.36
N GLY A 304 35.17 14.75 -33.11
CA GLY A 304 35.20 15.59 -31.91
C GLY A 304 33.95 16.42 -31.69
N LEU A 305 32.78 15.92 -32.12
CA LEU A 305 31.47 16.56 -31.95
C LEU A 305 30.66 15.87 -30.86
N SER A 306 29.74 16.60 -30.26
CA SER A 306 28.70 16.02 -29.41
C SER A 306 27.51 15.53 -30.26
N SER A 307 26.75 14.56 -29.73
CA SER A 307 25.51 14.11 -30.36
C SER A 307 24.53 15.27 -30.57
N ALA A 308 24.46 16.22 -29.61
CA ALA A 308 23.63 17.39 -29.70
C ALA A 308 23.99 18.30 -30.90
N GLN A 309 25.28 18.45 -31.20
CA GLN A 309 25.77 19.21 -32.36
C GLN A 309 25.39 18.51 -33.68
N VAL A 310 25.50 17.20 -33.74
CA VAL A 310 25.12 16.40 -34.93
C VAL A 310 23.61 16.45 -35.10
N ILE A 311 22.83 16.31 -34.05
CA ILE A 311 21.35 16.44 -34.10
C ILE A 311 20.95 17.82 -34.58
N ALA A 312 21.57 18.91 -34.09
CA ALA A 312 21.33 20.25 -34.55
C ALA A 312 21.62 20.42 -36.06
N LEU A 313 22.74 19.86 -36.53
CA LEU A 313 23.06 19.83 -37.96
C LEU A 313 22.03 19.06 -38.78
N MET A 314 21.55 17.92 -38.28
CA MET A 314 20.52 17.11 -38.93
C MET A 314 19.18 17.86 -39.04
N VAL A 315 18.75 18.53 -37.96
CA VAL A 315 17.49 19.31 -37.96
C VAL A 315 17.59 20.43 -39.00
N VAL A 316 18.67 21.21 -38.96
CA VAL A 316 18.85 22.31 -39.93
C VAL A 316 19.00 21.79 -41.37
N ALA A 317 19.62 20.63 -41.59
CA ALA A 317 19.75 20.04 -42.92
C ALA A 317 18.40 19.54 -43.46
N ALA A 318 17.53 18.96 -42.60
CA ALA A 318 16.22 18.45 -43.00
C ALA A 318 15.30 19.58 -43.53
N GLU A 319 15.37 20.76 -42.94
CA GLU A 319 14.54 21.92 -43.28
C GLU A 319 15.25 22.95 -44.16
N ARG A 320 16.56 22.73 -44.38
CA ARG A 320 17.49 23.59 -45.15
C ARG A 320 17.73 24.98 -44.53
N CYS A 321 16.75 25.53 -43.84
CA CYS A 321 16.82 26.81 -43.11
C CYS A 321 15.83 26.76 -41.94
N THR A 322 16.34 26.75 -40.70
CA THR A 322 15.50 26.60 -39.50
C THR A 322 15.58 27.88 -38.68
N PRO A 323 14.43 28.48 -38.29
CA PRO A 323 14.40 29.58 -37.34
C PRO A 323 15.02 29.19 -35.99
N LEU A 324 15.83 30.06 -35.39
CA LEU A 324 16.50 29.75 -34.11
C LEU A 324 15.48 29.47 -32.98
N ALA A 325 14.31 30.11 -33.04
CA ALA A 325 13.24 29.86 -32.07
C ALA A 325 12.66 28.44 -32.15
N GLU A 326 12.54 27.88 -33.38
CA GLU A 326 12.09 26.50 -33.59
C GLU A 326 13.19 25.50 -33.18
N LEU A 327 14.43 25.76 -33.61
CA LEU A 327 15.58 24.95 -33.26
C LEU A 327 15.81 24.85 -31.74
N HIS A 328 15.61 25.98 -31.03
CA HIS A 328 15.60 26.03 -29.60
C HIS A 328 14.54 25.10 -28.97
N GLY A 329 13.31 25.11 -29.51
CA GLY A 329 12.22 24.25 -29.06
C GLY A 329 12.47 22.76 -29.35
N ASP A 330 13.00 22.42 -30.52
CA ASP A 330 13.24 21.04 -30.92
C ASP A 330 14.41 20.40 -30.19
N LEU A 331 15.45 21.16 -29.88
CA LEU A 331 16.60 20.67 -29.12
C LEU A 331 16.38 20.75 -27.59
N GLY A 332 15.37 21.50 -27.13
CA GLY A 332 15.08 21.67 -25.72
C GLY A 332 16.15 22.40 -24.92
N VAL A 333 16.93 23.27 -25.56
CA VAL A 333 18.04 24.03 -24.99
C VAL A 333 17.74 25.52 -24.87
N GLY A 334 18.40 26.24 -23.98
CA GLY A 334 18.27 27.69 -23.83
C GLY A 334 18.94 28.49 -24.97
N PRO A 335 18.61 29.78 -25.17
CA PRO A 335 19.19 30.59 -26.26
C PRO A 335 20.73 30.68 -26.18
N ALA A 336 21.31 30.83 -25.00
CA ALA A 336 22.74 30.87 -24.80
C ALA A 336 23.42 29.53 -25.08
N GLU A 337 22.80 28.44 -24.64
CA GLU A 337 23.24 27.07 -24.86
C GLU A 337 23.15 26.67 -26.36
N LEU A 338 22.10 27.15 -27.04
CA LEU A 338 21.96 26.95 -28.48
C LEU A 338 23.12 27.62 -29.24
N GLU A 339 23.51 28.82 -28.86
CA GLU A 339 24.62 29.55 -29.49
C GLU A 339 25.95 28.79 -29.27
N GLU A 340 26.23 28.31 -28.07
CA GLU A 340 27.40 27.49 -27.77
C GLU A 340 27.39 26.17 -28.57
N LEU A 341 26.23 25.59 -28.81
CA LEU A 341 26.06 24.37 -29.60
C LEU A 341 26.33 24.59 -31.08
N LEU A 342 25.88 25.71 -31.65
CA LEU A 342 26.01 26.01 -33.07
C LEU A 342 27.35 26.63 -33.46
N ALA A 343 28.05 27.29 -32.55
CA ALA A 343 29.32 27.98 -32.82
C ALA A 343 30.39 27.05 -33.47
N PRO A 344 30.66 25.84 -32.94
CA PRO A 344 31.65 24.94 -33.56
C PRO A 344 31.27 24.47 -34.98
N LEU A 345 29.95 24.36 -35.27
CA LEU A 345 29.48 23.97 -36.60
C LEU A 345 29.63 25.14 -37.61
N ARG A 346 29.41 26.38 -37.14
CA ARG A 346 29.67 27.60 -37.92
C ARG A 346 31.18 27.80 -38.20
N ASP A 347 32.00 27.60 -37.20
CA ASP A 347 33.47 27.73 -37.33
C ASP A 347 34.04 26.77 -38.37
N ARG A 348 33.42 25.56 -38.46
CA ARG A 348 33.75 24.57 -39.52
C ARG A 348 33.17 24.93 -40.88
N GLY A 349 32.31 25.97 -40.95
CA GLY A 349 31.62 26.39 -42.16
C GLY A 349 30.51 25.41 -42.61
N TRP A 350 29.97 24.63 -41.69
CA TRP A 350 28.89 23.67 -41.96
C TRP A 350 27.52 24.30 -41.87
N LEU A 351 27.37 25.32 -40.98
CA LEU A 351 26.21 26.15 -40.86
C LEU A 351 26.56 27.61 -41.13
N ILE A 352 25.58 28.35 -41.60
CA ILE A 352 25.65 29.83 -41.75
C ILE A 352 24.44 30.44 -41.07
N VAL A 353 24.64 31.70 -40.66
CA VAL A 353 23.57 32.55 -40.18
C VAL A 353 22.75 33.03 -41.36
N ALA A 354 21.46 32.88 -41.31
CA ALA A 354 20.49 33.32 -42.31
C ALA A 354 19.45 34.25 -41.68
N ASP A 355 18.62 34.88 -42.49
CA ASP A 355 17.50 35.77 -42.09
C ASP A 355 17.91 36.80 -41.01
N GLU A 356 18.97 37.58 -41.32
CA GLU A 356 19.49 38.66 -40.42
C GLU A 356 19.77 38.18 -38.98
N GLY A 357 20.25 36.98 -38.81
CA GLY A 357 20.57 36.43 -37.50
C GLY A 357 19.46 35.64 -36.81
N ARG A 358 18.29 35.47 -37.47
CA ARG A 358 17.13 34.80 -36.89
C ARG A 358 17.02 33.32 -37.23
N ALA A 359 17.80 32.83 -38.19
CA ALA A 359 17.80 31.46 -38.63
C ALA A 359 19.21 30.89 -38.85
N SER A 360 19.32 29.57 -38.87
CA SER A 360 20.52 28.85 -39.31
C SER A 360 20.22 28.08 -40.57
N ALA A 361 21.16 28.07 -41.54
CA ALA A 361 21.04 27.32 -42.77
C ALA A 361 22.27 26.42 -42.95
N VAL A 362 22.06 25.22 -43.54
CA VAL A 362 23.13 24.27 -43.85
C VAL A 362 23.85 24.71 -45.12
N THR A 363 25.16 24.54 -45.15
CA THR A 363 25.98 24.76 -46.33
C THR A 363 26.22 23.45 -47.09
N LEU A 364 26.65 23.54 -48.34
CA LEU A 364 27.06 22.34 -49.09
C LEU A 364 28.13 21.52 -48.34
N LYS A 365 29.05 22.19 -47.63
CA LYS A 365 30.06 21.57 -46.81
C LYS A 365 29.45 20.85 -45.61
N GLY A 366 28.40 21.43 -45.02
CA GLY A 366 27.60 20.82 -43.92
C GLY A 366 26.82 19.59 -44.39
N GLU A 367 26.23 19.63 -45.60
CA GLU A 367 25.58 18.47 -46.19
C GLU A 367 26.55 17.32 -46.43
N GLN A 368 27.76 17.62 -46.93
CA GLN A 368 28.82 16.64 -47.12
C GLN A 368 29.31 16.06 -45.81
N ALA A 369 29.48 16.87 -44.78
CA ALA A 369 29.86 16.43 -43.44
C ALA A 369 28.80 15.53 -42.86
N LEU A 370 27.52 15.88 -42.98
CA LEU A 370 26.42 15.05 -42.51
C LEU A 370 26.39 13.68 -43.23
N ALA A 371 26.61 13.67 -44.56
CA ALA A 371 26.67 12.43 -45.30
C ALA A 371 27.82 11.52 -44.82
N ALA A 372 28.93 12.08 -44.39
CA ALA A 372 30.04 11.32 -43.80
C ALA A 372 29.77 10.81 -42.37
N LEU A 373 28.96 11.55 -41.59
CA LEU A 373 28.58 11.16 -40.23
C LEU A 373 27.41 10.17 -40.20
N TRP A 374 26.58 10.14 -41.26
CA TRP A 374 25.39 9.30 -41.31
C TRP A 374 25.64 7.80 -41.06
N PRO A 375 26.67 7.16 -41.60
CA PRO A 375 26.97 5.76 -41.32
C PRO A 375 27.23 5.47 -39.84
N ILE A 376 27.79 6.42 -39.10
CA ILE A 376 28.04 6.29 -37.66
C ILE A 376 26.70 6.28 -36.91
N GLN A 377 25.78 7.18 -37.29
CA GLN A 377 24.42 7.21 -36.75
C GLN A 377 23.66 5.91 -37.01
N GLU A 378 23.74 5.38 -38.23
CA GLU A 378 23.11 4.10 -38.60
C GLU A 378 23.71 2.93 -37.80
N GLN A 379 25.00 2.90 -37.59
CA GLN A 379 25.66 1.86 -36.80
C GLN A 379 25.18 1.89 -35.35
N VAL A 380 25.10 3.06 -34.70
CA VAL A 380 24.61 3.20 -33.34
C VAL A 380 23.15 2.80 -33.26
N GLU A 381 22.31 3.16 -34.23
CA GLU A 381 20.92 2.76 -34.30
C GLU A 381 20.76 1.23 -34.43
N GLU A 382 21.61 0.58 -35.24
CA GLU A 382 21.64 -0.87 -35.36
C GLU A 382 22.05 -1.55 -34.05
N GLU A 383 23.08 -1.03 -33.35
CA GLU A 383 23.49 -1.55 -32.05
C GLU A 383 22.40 -1.42 -31.01
N VAL A 384 21.75 -0.27 -30.92
CA VAL A 384 20.67 -0.02 -29.96
C VAL A 384 19.43 -0.88 -30.24
N CYS A 385 19.19 -1.20 -31.51
CA CYS A 385 18.04 -1.96 -31.94
C CYS A 385 18.35 -3.42 -32.32
N ALA A 386 19.52 -3.96 -31.94
CA ALA A 386 20.01 -5.26 -32.40
C ALA A 386 19.01 -6.41 -32.22
N ASP A 387 18.31 -6.44 -31.10
CA ASP A 387 17.36 -7.50 -30.73
C ASP A 387 15.91 -7.21 -31.18
N LEU A 388 15.67 -6.11 -31.91
CA LEU A 388 14.35 -5.75 -32.39
C LEU A 388 14.17 -6.10 -33.88
N SER A 389 13.09 -6.80 -34.19
CA SER A 389 12.67 -7.01 -35.57
C SER A 389 12.28 -5.69 -36.27
N PRO A 390 12.28 -5.62 -37.61
CA PRO A 390 11.87 -4.42 -38.33
C PRO A 390 10.44 -3.95 -38.00
N GLU A 391 9.53 -4.90 -37.72
CA GLU A 391 8.15 -4.60 -37.33
C GLU A 391 8.08 -3.99 -35.93
N GLU A 392 8.87 -4.51 -34.97
CA GLU A 392 8.97 -3.98 -33.62
C GLU A 392 9.59 -2.58 -33.61
N ARG A 393 10.64 -2.33 -34.38
CA ARG A 393 11.25 -1.00 -34.55
C ARG A 393 10.23 0.01 -35.10
N SER A 394 9.48 -0.38 -36.12
CA SER A 394 8.43 0.46 -36.71
C SER A 394 7.34 0.78 -35.68
N THR A 395 6.89 -0.24 -34.95
CA THR A 395 5.88 -0.09 -33.88
C THR A 395 6.37 0.82 -32.76
N LEU A 396 7.60 0.63 -32.28
CA LEU A 396 8.20 1.47 -31.24
C LEU A 396 8.28 2.93 -31.67
N THR A 397 8.76 3.17 -32.90
CA THR A 397 8.84 4.53 -33.48
C THR A 397 7.48 5.19 -33.53
N ALA A 398 6.42 4.47 -33.97
CA ALA A 398 5.06 4.99 -34.03
C ALA A 398 4.51 5.32 -32.64
N LEU A 399 4.77 4.46 -31.64
CA LEU A 399 4.35 4.68 -30.26
C LEU A 399 5.05 5.88 -29.62
N LEU A 400 6.37 6.01 -29.82
CA LEU A 400 7.15 7.15 -29.31
C LEU A 400 6.66 8.47 -29.93
N ARG A 401 6.35 8.51 -31.22
CA ARG A 401 5.76 9.70 -31.87
C ARG A 401 4.41 10.09 -31.26
N ARG A 402 3.56 9.10 -30.96
CA ARG A 402 2.28 9.37 -30.28
C ARG A 402 2.49 9.95 -28.89
N VAL A 403 3.45 9.42 -28.12
CA VAL A 403 3.81 9.93 -26.77
C VAL A 403 4.33 11.37 -26.88
N GLN A 404 5.22 11.67 -27.84
CA GLN A 404 5.75 13.00 -28.08
C GLN A 404 4.63 14.01 -28.41
N ASN A 405 3.70 13.66 -29.32
CA ASN A 405 2.59 14.51 -29.69
C ASN A 405 1.66 14.79 -28.48
N ASN A 406 1.37 13.76 -27.67
CA ASN A 406 0.56 13.92 -26.47
C ASN A 406 1.25 14.83 -25.44
N ALA A 407 2.56 14.68 -25.28
CA ALA A 407 3.36 15.51 -24.36
C ALA A 407 3.37 16.98 -24.83
N ARG A 408 3.59 17.24 -26.13
CA ARG A 408 3.54 18.58 -26.72
C ARG A 408 2.18 19.25 -26.50
N GLN A 409 1.08 18.57 -26.83
CA GLN A 409 -0.27 19.08 -26.59
C GLN A 409 -0.58 19.34 -25.10
N ALA A 410 -0.02 18.55 -24.21
CA ALA A 410 -0.18 18.76 -22.77
C ALA A 410 0.58 20.00 -22.28
N LEU A 411 1.76 20.28 -22.85
CA LEU A 411 2.56 21.49 -22.56
C LEU A 411 1.84 22.74 -23.08
N ASP A 412 1.35 22.72 -24.33
CA ASP A 412 0.62 23.84 -24.94
C ASP A 412 -0.61 24.24 -24.13
N ARG A 413 -1.38 23.25 -23.67
CA ARG A 413 -2.55 23.50 -22.80
C ARG A 413 -2.15 24.17 -21.49
N ARG A 414 -1.07 23.74 -20.84
CA ARG A 414 -0.60 24.32 -19.57
C ARG A 414 0.00 25.72 -19.74
N GLN A 415 0.54 26.04 -20.91
CA GLN A 415 1.04 27.38 -21.22
C GLN A 415 -0.08 28.35 -21.58
N GLY A 416 -1.15 27.87 -22.22
CA GLY A 416 -2.34 28.66 -22.53
C GLY A 416 -3.25 28.95 -21.33
N GLU A 417 -3.07 28.22 -20.22
CA GLU A 417 -3.78 28.45 -18.94
C GLU A 417 -3.02 29.41 -17.98
N ARG A 418 -1.82 29.85 -18.32
CA ARG A 418 -1.01 30.84 -17.57
C ARG A 418 -1.05 32.20 -18.21
#